data_ac524ac20b149da8fbf87c0bd6f3796d
#
_entry.id   ac524ac20b149da8fbf87c0bd6f3796d
#
_cell.length_a   1.000
_cell.length_b   1.000
_cell.length_c   1.000
_cell.angle_alpha   90.00
_cell.angle_beta   90.00
_cell.angle_gamma   90.00
#
_symmetry.space_group_name_H-M   'P 1'
#
loop_
_entity.id
_entity.type
_entity.pdbx_description
1 polymer ?
#
loop_
_entity_poly.entity_id
_entity_poly.type
_entity_poly.pdbx_seq_one_letter_code
_entity_poly.pdbx_strand_id
1 'polypeptide(L)'
;MLAKDATLTAISFIGVIVMFMVSYYLCRLLFHRSIQEAAVCALIAGSPTIGFLGFAVLDPIYGNTVSTNLVIAIISIVVNVVTIPIGMYLINLGQAKDRAKLSVQAENAVNAKANAKGDITLDPARDAATDKTAELMVHGTSNTGKNRNGNLQALLDALKQPICWASLLAIFLVLVGIHVPSQVAPTFDLIAKANSGVAVLSAGLALSTVKFSLGWETIWNTFFRLILTPAVFLGVALLCGMGGDMNKISMLVMAVALPPAFSGIIISSRYNIYVKEGASTT
;
A
#
# COMPACT_ATOMS: atom_id res chain seq x y z
N MET A 1 21.38 24.72 10.75
CA MET A 1 21.43 23.41 10.11
C MET A 1 20.34 22.50 10.68
N LEU A 2 20.36 22.19 11.97
CA LEU A 2 19.37 21.31 12.63
C LEU A 2 17.89 21.69 12.44
N ALA A 3 17.52 22.95 12.49
CA ALA A 3 16.11 23.38 12.34
C ALA A 3 15.56 23.09 10.92
N LYS A 4 16.37 23.30 9.88
CA LYS A 4 15.96 23.04 8.48
C LYS A 4 15.87 21.54 8.18
N ASP A 5 16.72 20.72 8.81
CA ASP A 5 16.64 19.26 8.70
C ASP A 5 15.41 18.73 9.43
N ALA A 6 15.03 19.32 10.58
CA ALA A 6 13.79 19.02 11.28
C ALA A 6 12.55 19.40 10.45
N THR A 7 12.57 20.57 9.78
CA THR A 7 11.48 20.99 8.88
C THR A 7 11.35 20.04 7.68
N LEU A 8 12.48 19.65 7.06
CA LEU A 8 12.51 18.69 5.97
C LEU A 8 11.91 17.34 6.39
N THR A 9 12.31 16.87 7.58
CA THR A 9 11.78 15.63 8.18
C THR A 9 10.27 15.73 8.41
N ALA A 10 9.81 16.82 8.99
CA ALA A 10 8.38 17.03 9.28
C ALA A 10 7.54 17.10 7.98
N ILE A 11 8.00 17.85 6.97
CA ILE A 11 7.32 17.95 5.67
C ILE A 11 7.29 16.57 4.99
N SER A 12 8.40 15.84 5.00
CA SER A 12 8.45 14.49 4.41
C SER A 12 7.49 13.54 5.12
N PHE A 13 7.51 13.52 6.45
CA PHE A 13 6.69 12.62 7.26
C PHE A 13 5.20 12.92 7.10
N ILE A 14 4.80 14.14 7.38
CA ILE A 14 3.39 14.57 7.34
C ILE A 14 2.88 14.57 5.90
N GLY A 15 3.67 15.10 4.97
CA GLY A 15 3.28 15.23 3.57
C GLY A 15 2.96 13.88 2.92
N VAL A 16 3.80 12.85 3.12
CA VAL A 16 3.54 11.51 2.55
C VAL A 16 2.26 10.90 3.11
N ILE A 17 2.02 11.05 4.43
CA ILE A 17 0.79 10.55 5.07
C ILE A 17 -0.44 11.28 4.52
N VAL A 18 -0.37 12.62 4.42
CA VAL A 18 -1.46 13.44 3.90
C VAL A 18 -1.76 13.07 2.44
N MET A 19 -0.74 12.96 1.59
CA MET A 19 -0.94 12.59 0.18
C MET A 19 -1.50 11.18 0.02
N PHE A 20 -1.08 10.23 0.86
CA PHE A 20 -1.69 8.90 0.91
C PHE A 20 -3.18 8.96 1.26
N MET A 21 -3.54 9.73 2.30
CA MET A 21 -4.94 9.90 2.70
C MET A 21 -5.77 10.64 1.65
N VAL A 22 -5.21 11.69 1.03
CA VAL A 22 -5.86 12.42 -0.05
C VAL A 22 -6.14 11.50 -1.23
N SER A 23 -5.16 10.70 -1.65
CA SER A 23 -5.33 9.70 -2.71
C SER A 23 -6.43 8.69 -2.37
N TYR A 24 -6.48 8.19 -1.12
CA TYR A 24 -7.52 7.29 -0.64
C TYR A 24 -8.92 7.90 -0.74
N TYR A 25 -9.09 9.11 -0.21
CA TYR A 25 -10.40 9.79 -0.23
C TYR A 25 -10.81 10.21 -1.64
N LEU A 26 -9.89 10.66 -2.48
CA LEU A 26 -10.18 10.98 -3.88
C LEU A 26 -10.67 9.75 -4.64
N CYS A 27 -9.99 8.62 -4.48
CA CYS A 27 -10.40 7.38 -5.12
C CYS A 27 -11.80 6.94 -4.66
N ARG A 28 -12.12 7.10 -3.38
CA ARG A 28 -13.45 6.80 -2.84
C ARG A 28 -14.54 7.75 -3.30
N LEU A 29 -14.25 9.06 -3.36
CA LEU A 29 -15.24 10.08 -3.65
C LEU A 29 -15.45 10.29 -5.16
N LEU A 30 -14.36 10.35 -5.95
CA LEU A 30 -14.45 10.58 -7.39
C LEU A 30 -14.87 9.34 -8.16
N PHE A 31 -14.26 8.19 -7.81
CA PHE A 31 -14.45 6.94 -8.57
C PHE A 31 -15.39 5.95 -7.89
N HIS A 32 -15.98 6.33 -6.74
CA HIS A 32 -16.93 5.51 -5.97
C HIS A 32 -16.42 4.07 -5.71
N ARG A 33 -15.10 3.91 -5.57
CA ARG A 33 -14.44 2.62 -5.35
C ARG A 33 -14.69 2.08 -3.95
N SER A 34 -14.64 0.76 -3.81
CA SER A 34 -14.73 0.08 -2.52
C SER A 34 -13.58 0.49 -1.58
N ILE A 35 -13.71 0.19 -0.29
CA ILE A 35 -12.67 0.48 0.71
C ILE A 35 -11.33 -0.14 0.31
N GLN A 36 -11.36 -1.41 -0.11
CA GLN A 36 -10.17 -2.16 -0.49
C GLN A 36 -9.53 -1.64 -1.79
N GLU A 37 -10.32 -1.31 -2.81
CA GLU A 37 -9.82 -0.74 -4.07
C GLU A 37 -9.20 0.64 -3.85
N ALA A 38 -9.84 1.49 -3.07
CA ALA A 38 -9.32 2.80 -2.71
C ALA A 38 -8.03 2.70 -1.88
N ALA A 39 -7.92 1.71 -1.00
CA ALA A 39 -6.70 1.47 -0.23
C ALA A 39 -5.53 1.05 -1.14
N VAL A 40 -5.78 0.17 -2.10
CA VAL A 40 -4.78 -0.22 -3.10
C VAL A 40 -4.41 0.97 -3.98
N CYS A 41 -5.38 1.75 -4.45
CA CYS A 41 -5.14 2.98 -5.20
C CYS A 41 -4.23 3.95 -4.42
N ALA A 42 -4.51 4.17 -3.13
CA ALA A 42 -3.70 5.01 -2.27
C ALA A 42 -2.27 4.46 -2.07
N LEU A 43 -2.10 3.15 -1.95
CA LEU A 43 -0.78 2.53 -1.87
C LEU A 43 0.02 2.74 -3.17
N ILE A 44 -0.63 2.68 -4.32
CA ILE A 44 0.00 2.87 -5.63
C ILE A 44 0.25 4.36 -5.88
N ALA A 45 -0.79 5.17 -5.94
CA ALA A 45 -0.70 6.57 -6.35
C ALA A 45 -0.25 7.52 -5.22
N GLY A 46 -0.56 7.19 -3.97
CA GLY A 46 -0.23 8.03 -2.80
C GLY A 46 1.16 7.82 -2.23
N SER A 47 1.87 6.72 -2.57
CA SER A 47 3.18 6.39 -2.00
C SER A 47 4.28 6.34 -3.06
N PRO A 48 5.49 6.90 -2.81
CA PRO A 48 6.62 6.82 -3.74
C PRO A 48 7.35 5.48 -3.66
N THR A 49 7.93 5.03 -4.78
CA THR A 49 8.83 3.87 -4.86
C THR A 49 10.23 4.20 -4.33
N ILE A 50 10.31 4.91 -3.21
CA ILE A 50 11.58 5.41 -2.67
C ILE A 50 12.52 4.28 -2.23
N GLY A 51 11.99 3.21 -1.65
CA GLY A 51 12.79 2.11 -1.11
C GLY A 51 13.57 1.32 -2.18
N PHE A 52 13.10 1.35 -3.43
CA PHE A 52 13.77 0.67 -4.55
C PHE A 52 14.53 1.63 -5.45
N LEU A 53 13.93 2.77 -5.80
CA LEU A 53 14.50 3.71 -6.75
C LEU A 53 15.20 4.91 -6.10
N GLY A 54 15.02 5.14 -4.79
CA GLY A 54 15.57 6.29 -4.11
C GLY A 54 17.08 6.43 -4.30
N PHE A 55 17.83 5.40 -3.94
CA PHE A 55 19.29 5.40 -4.12
C PHE A 55 19.70 5.41 -5.60
N ALA A 56 18.99 4.66 -6.45
CA ALA A 56 19.33 4.57 -7.87
C ALA A 56 19.14 5.90 -8.62
N VAL A 57 18.23 6.75 -8.17
CA VAL A 57 17.91 8.03 -8.84
C VAL A 57 18.57 9.22 -8.13
N LEU A 58 18.52 9.27 -6.79
CA LEU A 58 19.03 10.44 -6.05
C LEU A 58 20.55 10.45 -5.92
N ASP A 59 21.20 9.29 -5.72
CA ASP A 59 22.66 9.23 -5.55
C ASP A 59 23.44 9.74 -6.78
N PRO A 60 23.10 9.37 -8.02
CA PRO A 60 23.78 9.91 -9.21
C PRO A 60 23.62 11.41 -9.39
N ILE A 61 22.50 12.00 -8.91
CA ILE A 61 22.17 13.41 -9.11
C ILE A 61 22.76 14.28 -8.00
N TYR A 62 22.59 13.87 -6.76
CA TYR A 62 22.94 14.67 -5.57
C TYR A 62 24.15 14.15 -4.81
N GLY A 63 24.68 13.00 -5.20
CA GLY A 63 25.73 12.27 -4.50
C GLY A 63 25.20 11.50 -3.29
N ASN A 64 26.01 10.55 -2.84
CA ASN A 64 25.74 9.80 -1.59
C ASN A 64 26.10 10.68 -0.39
N THR A 65 25.24 11.67 -0.09
CA THR A 65 25.42 12.61 1.00
C THR A 65 24.52 12.27 2.18
N VAL A 66 24.85 12.78 3.37
CA VAL A 66 24.00 12.61 4.56
C VAL A 66 22.58 13.14 4.31
N SER A 67 22.43 14.26 3.60
CA SER A 67 21.12 14.83 3.30
C SER A 67 20.32 13.96 2.34
N THR A 68 20.96 13.41 1.30
CA THR A 68 20.30 12.47 0.35
C THR A 68 19.80 11.24 1.08
N ASN A 69 20.68 10.61 1.86
CA ASN A 69 20.35 9.41 2.63
C ASN A 69 19.24 9.68 3.66
N LEU A 70 19.25 10.86 4.31
CA LEU A 70 18.21 11.26 5.25
C LEU A 70 16.83 11.33 4.59
N VAL A 71 16.71 11.99 3.44
CA VAL A 71 15.44 12.09 2.69
C VAL A 71 14.92 10.71 2.30
N ILE A 72 15.80 9.85 1.73
CA ILE A 72 15.44 8.48 1.34
C ILE A 72 14.98 7.69 2.57
N ALA A 73 15.73 7.74 3.66
CA ALA A 73 15.42 7.01 4.89
C ALA A 73 14.08 7.44 5.49
N ILE A 74 13.84 8.75 5.64
CA ILE A 74 12.60 9.26 6.24
C ILE A 74 11.39 8.83 5.44
N ILE A 75 11.41 9.05 4.12
CA ILE A 75 10.28 8.70 3.26
C ILE A 75 10.08 7.18 3.23
N SER A 76 11.16 6.39 3.20
CA SER A 76 11.08 4.92 3.27
C SER A 76 10.45 4.43 4.57
N ILE A 77 10.82 5.04 5.71
CA ILE A 77 10.23 4.73 7.01
C ILE A 77 8.74 5.03 7.00
N VAL A 78 8.33 6.21 6.51
CA VAL A 78 6.90 6.57 6.45
C VAL A 78 6.12 5.60 5.57
N VAL A 79 6.66 5.25 4.40
CA VAL A 79 6.01 4.31 3.49
C VAL A 79 5.87 2.93 4.14
N ASN A 80 6.94 2.39 4.71
CA ASN A 80 6.95 1.01 5.20
C ASN A 80 6.27 0.84 6.56
N VAL A 81 6.37 1.84 7.46
CA VAL A 81 5.86 1.73 8.84
C VAL A 81 4.47 2.35 8.99
N VAL A 82 4.09 3.29 8.12
CA VAL A 82 2.81 3.99 8.25
C VAL A 82 1.88 3.68 7.08
N THR A 83 2.26 4.00 5.83
CA THR A 83 1.30 3.91 4.72
C THR A 83 0.99 2.47 4.33
N ILE A 84 1.96 1.56 4.31
CA ILE A 84 1.72 0.14 4.01
C ILE A 84 0.84 -0.53 5.08
N PRO A 85 1.10 -0.41 6.39
CA PRO A 85 0.21 -0.97 7.41
C PRO A 85 -1.20 -0.40 7.37
N ILE A 86 -1.35 0.91 7.17
CA ILE A 86 -2.67 1.55 7.04
C ILE A 86 -3.40 1.01 5.80
N GLY A 87 -2.73 0.94 4.65
CA GLY A 87 -3.29 0.39 3.42
C GLY A 87 -3.74 -1.05 3.60
N MET A 88 -2.89 -1.91 4.19
CA MET A 88 -3.22 -3.30 4.50
C MET A 88 -4.39 -3.43 5.48
N TYR A 89 -4.43 -2.59 6.52
CA TYR A 89 -5.55 -2.54 7.44
C TYR A 89 -6.87 -2.21 6.72
N LEU A 90 -6.86 -1.22 5.84
CA LEU A 90 -8.04 -0.82 5.06
C LEU A 90 -8.47 -1.92 4.09
N ILE A 91 -7.55 -2.64 3.45
CA ILE A 91 -7.85 -3.79 2.59
C ILE A 91 -8.53 -4.90 3.40
N ASN A 92 -7.94 -5.28 4.54
CA ASN A 92 -8.50 -6.30 5.40
C ASN A 92 -9.88 -5.91 5.96
N LEU A 93 -10.06 -4.63 6.31
CA LEU A 93 -11.34 -4.07 6.76
C LEU A 93 -12.41 -4.15 5.65
N GLY A 94 -12.03 -3.82 4.40
CA GLY A 94 -12.91 -3.93 3.24
C GLY A 94 -13.35 -5.38 3.00
N GLN A 95 -12.39 -6.31 3.00
CA GLN A 95 -12.68 -7.73 2.85
C GLN A 95 -13.57 -8.29 3.96
N ALA A 96 -13.35 -7.88 5.21
CA ALA A 96 -14.18 -8.29 6.33
C ALA A 96 -15.62 -7.80 6.17
N LYS A 97 -15.83 -6.57 5.71
CA LYS A 97 -17.17 -6.02 5.43
C LYS A 97 -17.88 -6.76 4.28
N ASP A 98 -17.16 -7.10 3.22
CA ASP A 98 -17.75 -7.81 2.08
C ASP A 98 -18.12 -9.25 2.45
N ARG A 99 -17.29 -9.93 3.24
CA ARG A 99 -17.63 -11.26 3.79
C ARG A 99 -18.87 -11.21 4.70
N ALA A 100 -18.98 -10.18 5.55
CA ALA A 100 -20.15 -10.00 6.41
C ALA A 100 -21.43 -9.75 5.59
N LYS A 101 -21.36 -9.01 4.49
CA LYS A 101 -22.51 -8.82 3.59
C LYS A 101 -22.92 -10.11 2.90
N LEU A 102 -21.94 -10.88 2.41
CA LEU A 102 -22.20 -12.17 1.75
C LEU A 102 -22.82 -13.18 2.72
N SER A 103 -22.37 -13.23 3.97
CA SER A 103 -22.97 -14.13 4.97
C SER A 103 -24.43 -13.80 5.30
N VAL A 104 -24.76 -12.50 5.43
CA VAL A 104 -26.15 -12.04 5.64
C VAL A 104 -27.02 -12.34 4.41
N GLN A 105 -26.50 -12.14 3.20
CA GLN A 105 -27.22 -12.47 1.98
C GLN A 105 -27.47 -13.98 1.84
N ALA A 106 -26.49 -14.81 2.17
CA ALA A 106 -26.63 -16.26 2.18
C ALA A 106 -27.66 -16.72 3.21
N GLU A 107 -27.66 -16.17 4.43
CA GLU A 107 -28.63 -16.46 5.48
C GLU A 107 -30.05 -16.05 5.04
N ASN A 108 -30.21 -14.86 4.46
CA ASN A 108 -31.49 -14.40 3.94
C ASN A 108 -32.00 -15.27 2.78
N ALA A 109 -31.11 -15.75 1.90
CA ALA A 109 -31.46 -16.65 0.82
C ALA A 109 -31.89 -18.04 1.32
N VAL A 110 -31.24 -18.56 2.37
CA VAL A 110 -31.63 -19.79 3.03
C VAL A 110 -32.99 -19.64 3.70
N ASN A 111 -33.22 -18.56 4.44
CA ASN A 111 -34.49 -18.27 5.10
C ASN A 111 -35.63 -18.05 4.11
N ALA A 112 -35.38 -17.37 2.98
CA ALA A 112 -36.38 -17.21 1.93
C ALA A 112 -36.75 -18.56 1.28
N LYS A 113 -35.77 -19.45 1.05
CA LYS A 113 -36.04 -20.83 0.56
C LYS A 113 -36.77 -21.68 1.60
N ALA A 114 -36.46 -21.57 2.89
CA ALA A 114 -37.16 -22.27 3.96
C ALA A 114 -38.64 -21.84 4.05
N ASN A 115 -38.89 -20.53 3.94
CA ASN A 115 -40.26 -19.99 3.95
C ASN A 115 -41.07 -20.33 2.68
N ALA A 116 -40.41 -20.49 1.52
CA ALA A 116 -41.04 -20.92 0.28
C ALA A 116 -41.34 -22.44 0.24
N LYS A 117 -40.64 -23.23 1.09
CA LYS A 117 -40.77 -24.69 1.18
C LYS A 117 -41.92 -25.16 2.10
N GLY A 118 -42.68 -24.25 2.71
CA GLY A 118 -43.85 -24.57 3.54
C GLY A 118 -45.03 -25.18 2.79
N ASP A 119 -44.98 -25.35 1.45
CA ASP A 119 -46.13 -25.80 0.64
C ASP A 119 -45.79 -26.81 -0.48
N ILE A 120 -44.66 -27.56 -0.42
CA ILE A 120 -44.40 -28.60 -1.43
C ILE A 120 -43.75 -29.83 -0.77
N THR A 121 -44.39 -30.98 -1.01
CA THR A 121 -44.01 -32.33 -0.56
C THR A 121 -42.63 -32.77 -1.04
N LEU A 122 -41.92 -33.45 -0.15
CA LEU A 122 -40.52 -33.90 -0.21
C LEU A 122 -40.26 -34.96 -1.29
N ASP A 123 -39.21 -34.74 -2.10
CA ASP A 123 -38.52 -35.77 -2.89
C ASP A 123 -37.11 -35.98 -2.30
N PRO A 124 -36.81 -37.11 -1.65
CA PRO A 124 -35.57 -37.26 -0.84
C PRO A 124 -34.29 -37.46 -1.68
N ALA A 125 -34.38 -37.64 -2.96
CA ALA A 125 -33.21 -37.89 -3.82
C ALA A 125 -32.48 -36.60 -4.28
N ARG A 126 -33.09 -35.41 -4.13
CA ARG A 126 -32.54 -34.12 -4.60
C ARG A 126 -31.79 -33.36 -3.50
N ASP A 127 -32.02 -33.73 -2.25
CA ASP A 127 -31.43 -33.04 -1.09
C ASP A 127 -29.96 -33.44 -0.84
N ALA A 128 -29.57 -34.68 -1.21
CA ALA A 128 -28.20 -35.16 -1.01
C ALA A 128 -27.14 -34.49 -1.89
N ALA A 129 -27.51 -33.92 -3.05
CA ALA A 129 -26.58 -33.23 -3.94
C ALA A 129 -26.40 -31.74 -3.56
N THR A 130 -27.43 -31.13 -2.96
CA THR A 130 -27.44 -29.74 -2.55
C THR A 130 -26.70 -29.55 -1.23
N ASP A 131 -26.75 -30.54 -0.36
CA ASP A 131 -26.09 -30.53 0.94
C ASP A 131 -24.56 -30.63 0.83
N LYS A 132 -24.06 -31.46 -0.11
CA LYS A 132 -22.63 -31.54 -0.42
C LYS A 132 -22.04 -30.25 -0.98
N THR A 133 -22.81 -29.48 -1.75
CA THR A 133 -22.34 -28.19 -2.30
C THR A 133 -22.36 -27.10 -1.24
N ALA A 134 -23.32 -27.15 -0.32
CA ALA A 134 -23.38 -26.25 0.84
C ALA A 134 -22.25 -26.55 1.84
N GLU A 135 -21.95 -27.84 2.09
CA GLU A 135 -20.84 -28.25 2.94
C GLU A 135 -19.46 -27.87 2.37
N LEU A 136 -19.28 -27.99 1.03
CA LEU A 136 -18.04 -27.56 0.38
C LEU A 136 -17.85 -26.03 0.43
N MET A 137 -18.92 -25.25 0.34
CA MET A 137 -18.85 -23.78 0.52
C MET A 137 -18.63 -23.38 2.01
N VAL A 138 -19.12 -24.14 2.96
CA VAL A 138 -18.90 -23.94 4.39
C VAL A 138 -17.50 -24.39 4.82
N HIS A 139 -16.96 -25.47 4.25
CA HIS A 139 -15.60 -25.96 4.59
C HIS A 139 -14.47 -25.09 4.02
N GLY A 140 -14.71 -24.31 2.96
CA GLY A 140 -13.76 -23.27 2.48
C GLY A 140 -13.67 -22.03 3.39
N THR A 141 -14.55 -21.90 4.37
CA THR A 141 -14.68 -20.74 5.25
C THR A 141 -14.41 -21.03 6.73
N SER A 142 -14.13 -22.28 7.11
CA SER A 142 -13.96 -22.63 8.52
C SER A 142 -12.51 -22.49 8.98
N ASN A 143 -12.04 -21.28 9.16
CA ASN A 143 -11.07 -20.94 10.20
C ASN A 143 -11.17 -19.46 10.59
N THR A 144 -12.37 -18.99 10.89
CA THR A 144 -12.49 -17.69 11.55
C THR A 144 -13.45 -17.86 12.70
N GLY A 145 -12.89 -18.17 13.88
CA GLY A 145 -13.59 -18.06 15.14
C GLY A 145 -14.30 -16.72 15.21
N LYS A 146 -15.51 -16.74 15.72
CA LYS A 146 -16.39 -15.62 16.06
C LYS A 146 -15.60 -14.52 16.80
N ASN A 147 -14.94 -13.63 16.07
CA ASN A 147 -14.06 -12.65 16.67
C ASN A 147 -14.71 -11.26 16.62
N ARG A 148 -15.14 -10.82 17.78
CA ARG A 148 -15.66 -9.49 18.10
C ARG A 148 -14.62 -8.35 17.80
N ASN A 149 -13.40 -8.70 17.43
CA ASN A 149 -12.26 -7.80 17.21
C ASN A 149 -11.68 -7.87 15.79
N GLY A 150 -12.52 -7.99 14.76
CA GLY A 150 -12.05 -8.05 13.37
C GLY A 150 -11.13 -6.89 12.96
N ASN A 151 -11.34 -5.71 13.55
CA ASN A 151 -10.49 -4.54 13.31
C ASN A 151 -9.11 -4.70 13.96
N LEU A 152 -9.02 -5.25 15.16
CA LEU A 152 -7.76 -5.50 15.86
C LEU A 152 -6.95 -6.60 15.15
N GLN A 153 -7.63 -7.64 14.70
CA GLN A 153 -6.99 -8.72 13.93
C GLN A 153 -6.43 -8.20 12.60
N ALA A 154 -7.21 -7.38 11.87
CA ALA A 154 -6.77 -6.75 10.64
C ALA A 154 -5.51 -5.87 10.85
N LEU A 155 -5.46 -5.14 11.97
CA LEU A 155 -4.30 -4.34 12.35
C LEU A 155 -3.10 -5.23 12.71
N LEU A 156 -3.29 -6.28 13.50
CA LEU A 156 -2.23 -7.22 13.86
C LEU A 156 -1.66 -7.93 12.63
N ASP A 157 -2.50 -8.33 11.70
CA ASP A 157 -2.08 -8.98 10.46
C ASP A 157 -1.31 -8.00 9.53
N ALA A 158 -1.69 -6.73 9.53
CA ALA A 158 -0.94 -5.68 8.84
C ALA A 158 0.44 -5.47 9.47
N LEU A 159 0.53 -5.41 10.79
CA LEU A 159 1.78 -5.24 11.53
C LEU A 159 2.69 -6.47 11.47
N LYS A 160 2.16 -7.67 11.25
CA LYS A 160 2.95 -8.91 11.06
C LYS A 160 3.66 -8.98 9.72
N GLN A 161 3.45 -8.03 8.81
CA GLN A 161 4.14 -8.02 7.51
C GLN A 161 5.66 -7.88 7.71
N PRO A 162 6.48 -8.70 7.00
CA PRO A 162 7.93 -8.67 7.16
C PRO A 162 8.55 -7.29 6.88
N ILE A 163 7.98 -6.54 5.95
CA ILE A 163 8.44 -5.20 5.60
C ILE A 163 8.28 -4.20 6.76
N CYS A 164 7.21 -4.32 7.55
CA CYS A 164 6.98 -3.50 8.74
C CYS A 164 7.98 -3.85 9.84
N TRP A 165 8.16 -5.15 10.12
CA TRP A 165 9.10 -5.62 11.14
C TRP A 165 10.55 -5.24 10.84
N ALA A 166 10.98 -5.39 9.59
CA ALA A 166 12.34 -5.01 9.19
C ALA A 166 12.60 -3.51 9.41
N SER A 167 11.64 -2.66 9.05
CA SER A 167 11.75 -1.22 9.25
C SER A 167 11.71 -0.82 10.72
N LEU A 168 10.83 -1.44 11.52
CA LEU A 168 10.76 -1.21 12.97
C LEU A 168 12.03 -1.68 13.68
N LEU A 169 12.56 -2.83 13.29
CA LEU A 169 13.82 -3.36 13.82
C LEU A 169 14.98 -2.41 13.50
N ALA A 170 15.06 -1.90 12.27
CA ALA A 170 16.09 -0.94 11.88
C ALA A 170 16.02 0.34 12.72
N ILE A 171 14.82 0.88 12.95
CA ILE A 171 14.62 2.06 13.83
C ILE A 171 15.06 1.73 15.27
N PHE A 172 14.64 0.57 15.78
CA PHE A 172 14.99 0.14 17.13
C PHE A 172 16.52 0.02 17.33
N LEU A 173 17.23 -0.59 16.36
CA LEU A 173 18.69 -0.71 16.41
C LEU A 173 19.37 0.65 16.43
N VAL A 174 18.89 1.62 15.63
CA VAL A 174 19.40 2.99 15.62
C VAL A 174 19.15 3.68 16.95
N LEU A 175 17.95 3.54 17.54
CA LEU A 175 17.62 4.16 18.83
C LEU A 175 18.43 3.59 20.00
N VAL A 176 18.77 2.30 19.95
CA VAL A 176 19.63 1.63 20.94
C VAL A 176 21.11 2.00 20.73
N GLY A 177 21.44 2.69 19.62
CA GLY A 177 22.82 3.07 19.31
C GLY A 177 23.67 1.94 18.72
N ILE A 178 23.04 0.88 18.25
CA ILE A 178 23.74 -0.21 17.57
C ILE A 178 24.04 0.23 16.15
N HIS A 179 25.31 0.39 15.84
CA HIS A 179 25.79 0.73 14.50
C HIS A 179 26.21 -0.52 13.75
N VAL A 180 25.80 -0.60 12.49
CA VAL A 180 26.26 -1.69 11.61
C VAL A 180 27.77 -1.53 11.37
N PRO A 181 28.60 -2.56 11.65
CA PRO A 181 30.02 -2.49 11.39
C PRO A 181 30.30 -2.16 9.91
N SER A 182 31.30 -1.30 9.69
CA SER A 182 31.68 -0.86 8.32
C SER A 182 32.04 -2.00 7.38
N GLN A 183 32.53 -3.12 7.93
CA GLN A 183 32.85 -4.32 7.16
C GLN A 183 31.60 -5.04 6.58
N VAL A 184 30.45 -4.92 7.24
CA VAL A 184 29.20 -5.60 6.86
C VAL A 184 28.31 -4.69 6.00
N ALA A 185 28.45 -3.38 6.11
CA ALA A 185 27.67 -2.41 5.37
C ALA A 185 27.68 -2.63 3.83
N PRO A 186 28.83 -2.93 3.16
CA PRO A 186 28.86 -3.21 1.73
C PRO A 186 28.02 -4.41 1.31
N THR A 187 27.92 -5.44 2.16
CA THR A 187 27.12 -6.62 1.88
C THR A 187 25.64 -6.28 1.82
N PHE A 188 25.15 -5.48 2.77
CA PHE A 188 23.76 -5.00 2.75
C PHE A 188 23.49 -4.07 1.55
N ASP A 189 24.43 -3.22 1.17
CA ASP A 189 24.33 -2.36 0.00
C ASP A 189 24.21 -3.18 -1.31
N LEU A 190 25.01 -4.24 -1.46
CA LEU A 190 24.93 -5.16 -2.58
C LEU A 190 23.56 -5.86 -2.65
N ILE A 191 23.05 -6.34 -1.51
CA ILE A 191 21.75 -7.01 -1.43
C ILE A 191 20.63 -5.99 -1.77
N ALA A 192 20.72 -4.76 -1.27
CA ALA A 192 19.75 -3.71 -1.55
C ALA A 192 19.71 -3.34 -3.04
N LYS A 193 20.88 -3.20 -3.68
CA LYS A 193 21.00 -2.92 -5.12
C LYS A 193 20.46 -4.08 -5.97
N ALA A 194 20.82 -5.32 -5.63
CA ALA A 194 20.30 -6.51 -6.31
C ALA A 194 18.76 -6.60 -6.19
N ASN A 195 18.23 -6.35 -4.99
CA ASN A 195 16.79 -6.35 -4.74
C ASN A 195 16.07 -5.26 -5.56
N SER A 196 16.66 -4.08 -5.70
CA SER A 196 16.12 -2.99 -6.54
C SER A 196 16.02 -3.42 -8.01
N GLY A 197 17.06 -4.05 -8.55
CA GLY A 197 17.06 -4.57 -9.92
C GLY A 197 15.99 -5.64 -10.14
N VAL A 198 15.88 -6.60 -9.21
CA VAL A 198 14.84 -7.66 -9.27
C VAL A 198 13.44 -7.06 -9.15
N ALA A 199 13.23 -6.06 -8.31
CA ALA A 199 11.93 -5.41 -8.15
C ALA A 199 11.50 -4.70 -9.44
N VAL A 200 12.40 -3.97 -10.11
CA VAL A 200 12.13 -3.32 -11.39
C VAL A 200 11.82 -4.36 -12.48
N LEU A 201 12.61 -5.44 -12.56
CA LEU A 201 12.35 -6.54 -13.48
C LEU A 201 10.98 -7.19 -13.24
N SER A 202 10.66 -7.46 -11.97
CA SER A 202 9.36 -8.05 -11.58
C SER A 202 8.19 -7.14 -11.93
N ALA A 203 8.35 -5.82 -11.74
CA ALA A 203 7.34 -4.84 -12.14
C ALA A 203 7.16 -4.81 -13.66
N GLY A 204 8.25 -4.84 -14.44
CA GLY A 204 8.18 -4.93 -15.89
C GLY A 204 7.48 -6.20 -16.38
N LEU A 205 7.76 -7.36 -15.78
CA LEU A 205 7.07 -8.61 -16.07
C LEU A 205 5.58 -8.55 -15.70
N ALA A 206 5.24 -7.98 -14.55
CA ALA A 206 3.84 -7.80 -14.15
C ALA A 206 3.09 -6.90 -15.14
N LEU A 207 3.71 -5.81 -15.59
CA LEU A 207 3.14 -4.90 -16.61
C LEU A 207 2.94 -5.60 -17.95
N SER A 208 3.85 -6.48 -18.37
CA SER A 208 3.74 -7.20 -19.64
C SER A 208 2.56 -8.18 -19.71
N THR A 209 2.07 -8.65 -18.56
CA THR A 209 0.95 -9.60 -18.47
C THR A 209 -0.43 -8.93 -18.38
N VAL A 210 -0.46 -7.63 -18.08
CA VAL A 210 -1.71 -6.87 -17.89
C VAL A 210 -2.04 -6.07 -19.15
N LYS A 211 -3.29 -6.18 -19.62
CA LYS A 211 -3.77 -5.30 -20.70
C LYS A 211 -3.87 -3.87 -20.18
N PHE A 212 -3.16 -2.96 -20.80
CA PHE A 212 -3.21 -1.53 -20.51
C PHE A 212 -4.65 -1.02 -20.57
N SER A 213 -5.10 -0.38 -19.52
CA SER A 213 -6.40 0.27 -19.44
C SER A 213 -6.18 1.77 -19.26
N LEU A 214 -6.26 2.53 -20.36
CA LEU A 214 -6.21 4.00 -20.33
C LEU A 214 -7.58 4.56 -19.90
N GLY A 215 -8.03 4.17 -18.70
CA GLY A 215 -9.21 4.76 -18.08
C GLY A 215 -8.93 6.16 -17.54
N TRP A 216 -9.98 6.98 -17.41
CA TRP A 216 -9.91 8.31 -16.79
C TRP A 216 -9.28 8.26 -15.39
N GLU A 217 -9.55 7.22 -14.64
CA GLU A 217 -8.98 6.98 -13.31
C GLU A 217 -7.45 6.79 -13.35
N THR A 218 -6.94 6.04 -14.32
CA THR A 218 -5.50 5.85 -14.52
C THR A 218 -4.80 7.16 -14.83
N ILE A 219 -5.37 7.96 -15.76
CA ILE A 219 -4.85 9.27 -16.12
C ILE A 219 -4.82 10.20 -14.89
N TRP A 220 -5.91 10.21 -14.11
CA TRP A 220 -6.00 11.02 -12.91
C TRP A 220 -4.99 10.61 -11.84
N ASN A 221 -4.84 9.33 -11.57
CA ASN A 221 -3.89 8.82 -10.59
C ASN A 221 -2.43 9.12 -10.99
N THR A 222 -2.12 9.00 -12.27
CA THR A 222 -0.81 9.35 -12.82
C THR A 222 -0.55 10.85 -12.69
N PHE A 223 -1.52 11.69 -13.05
CA PHE A 223 -1.44 13.14 -12.88
C PHE A 223 -1.26 13.53 -11.41
N PHE A 224 -2.09 12.95 -10.53
CA PHE A 224 -1.99 13.15 -9.08
C PHE A 224 -0.59 12.81 -8.57
N ARG A 225 -0.03 11.70 -9.02
CA ARG A 225 1.27 11.22 -8.55
C ARG A 225 2.44 12.03 -9.09
N LEU A 226 2.49 12.25 -10.41
CA LEU A 226 3.66 12.82 -11.06
C LEU A 226 3.67 14.35 -11.08
N ILE A 227 2.52 14.99 -10.98
CA ILE A 227 2.41 16.44 -11.06
C ILE A 227 1.91 17.05 -9.76
N LEU A 228 0.75 16.61 -9.28
CA LEU A 228 0.14 17.25 -8.10
C LEU A 228 0.94 17.00 -6.83
N THR A 229 1.41 15.77 -6.60
CA THR A 229 2.19 15.45 -5.39
C THR A 229 3.49 16.26 -5.30
N PRO A 230 4.38 16.30 -6.31
CA PRO A 230 5.57 17.12 -6.28
C PRO A 230 5.28 18.62 -6.15
N ALA A 231 4.22 19.11 -6.82
CA ALA A 231 3.82 20.53 -6.75
C ALA A 231 3.38 20.92 -5.32
N VAL A 232 2.60 20.06 -4.65
CA VAL A 232 2.20 20.28 -3.25
C VAL A 232 3.40 20.30 -2.33
N PHE A 233 4.33 19.33 -2.47
CA PHE A 233 5.53 19.30 -1.63
C PHE A 233 6.44 20.51 -1.87
N LEU A 234 6.59 20.96 -3.13
CA LEU A 234 7.31 22.18 -3.46
C LEU A 234 6.65 23.40 -2.79
N GLY A 235 5.32 23.55 -2.93
CA GLY A 235 4.57 24.65 -2.34
C GLY A 235 4.70 24.69 -0.82
N VAL A 236 4.52 23.54 -0.15
CA VAL A 236 4.66 23.43 1.31
C VAL A 236 6.08 23.74 1.76
N ALA A 237 7.11 23.24 1.07
CA ALA A 237 8.51 23.53 1.41
C ALA A 237 8.84 25.01 1.30
N LEU A 238 8.33 25.71 0.27
CA LEU A 238 8.50 27.16 0.10
C LEU A 238 7.74 27.93 1.20
N LEU A 239 6.52 27.56 1.53
CA LEU A 239 5.73 28.17 2.59
C LEU A 239 6.37 27.99 3.98
N CYS A 240 7.03 26.87 4.22
CA CYS A 240 7.76 26.61 5.45
C CYS A 240 9.13 27.32 5.52
N GLY A 241 9.44 28.21 4.57
CA GLY A 241 10.65 29.02 4.61
C GLY A 241 11.93 28.27 4.21
N MET A 242 11.83 27.14 3.52
CA MET A 242 12.99 26.38 3.04
C MET A 242 13.65 26.99 1.78
N GLY A 243 13.11 28.08 1.23
CA GLY A 243 13.56 28.69 -0.03
C GLY A 243 15.06 29.03 -0.12
N GLY A 244 15.75 29.11 1.02
CA GLY A 244 17.21 29.30 1.06
C GLY A 244 18.05 28.03 0.78
N ASP A 245 17.44 26.84 0.73
CA ASP A 245 18.12 25.56 0.54
C ASP A 245 17.50 24.78 -0.64
N MET A 246 17.63 25.34 -1.85
CA MET A 246 17.05 24.77 -3.07
C MET A 246 17.49 23.32 -3.33
N ASN A 247 18.71 22.93 -2.92
CA ASN A 247 19.17 21.55 -3.05
C ASN A 247 18.33 20.57 -2.21
N LYS A 248 17.96 20.94 -0.98
CA LYS A 248 17.12 20.09 -0.12
C LYS A 248 15.70 20.01 -0.64
N ILE A 249 15.17 21.12 -1.14
CA ILE A 249 13.84 21.15 -1.78
C ILE A 249 13.84 20.25 -3.00
N SER A 250 14.84 20.39 -3.87
CA SER A 250 14.91 19.58 -5.10
C SER A 250 15.07 18.10 -4.81
N MET A 251 15.88 17.71 -3.79
CA MET A 251 15.97 16.33 -3.31
C MET A 251 14.60 15.80 -2.84
N LEU A 252 13.87 16.57 -2.02
CA LEU A 252 12.56 16.21 -1.52
C LEU A 252 11.55 16.04 -2.67
N VAL A 253 11.48 17.04 -3.55
CA VAL A 253 10.56 17.03 -4.69
C VAL A 253 10.87 15.86 -5.63
N MET A 254 12.14 15.60 -5.92
CA MET A 254 12.56 14.46 -6.74
C MET A 254 12.19 13.12 -6.07
N ALA A 255 12.42 12.99 -4.76
CA ALA A 255 12.10 11.79 -4.00
C ALA A 255 10.60 11.46 -4.02
N VAL A 256 9.75 12.49 -3.90
CA VAL A 256 8.29 12.31 -3.97
C VAL A 256 7.74 12.25 -5.40
N ALA A 257 8.49 12.69 -6.40
CA ALA A 257 8.16 12.55 -7.82
C ALA A 257 8.48 11.16 -8.39
N LEU A 258 9.15 10.30 -7.62
CA LEU A 258 9.41 8.92 -8.04
C LEU A 258 8.11 8.19 -8.42
N PRO A 259 8.17 7.22 -9.35
CA PRO A 259 7.01 6.45 -9.81
C PRO A 259 6.18 5.88 -8.67
N PRO A 260 4.94 5.47 -8.93
CA PRO A 260 4.08 4.80 -7.97
C PRO A 260 4.74 3.60 -7.29
N ALA A 261 4.32 3.31 -6.05
CA ALA A 261 4.97 2.28 -5.24
C ALA A 261 4.73 0.86 -5.79
N PHE A 262 5.81 0.17 -6.18
CA PHE A 262 5.75 -1.23 -6.60
C PHE A 262 5.17 -2.15 -5.53
N SER A 263 5.34 -1.83 -4.26
CA SER A 263 4.70 -2.55 -3.16
C SER A 263 3.17 -2.55 -3.28
N GLY A 264 2.58 -1.46 -3.76
CA GLY A 264 1.14 -1.37 -4.02
C GLY A 264 0.68 -2.35 -5.10
N ILE A 265 1.46 -2.52 -6.18
CA ILE A 265 1.16 -3.48 -7.25
C ILE A 265 1.29 -4.93 -6.75
N ILE A 266 2.35 -5.23 -6.00
CA ILE A 266 2.55 -6.55 -5.41
C ILE A 266 1.37 -6.91 -4.49
N ILE A 267 0.92 -5.96 -3.67
CA ILE A 267 -0.25 -6.14 -2.80
C ILE A 267 -1.52 -6.29 -3.64
N SER A 268 -1.73 -5.45 -4.66
CA SER A 268 -2.83 -5.54 -5.63
C SER A 268 -2.94 -6.93 -6.25
N SER A 269 -1.84 -7.45 -6.78
CA SER A 269 -1.76 -8.78 -7.39
C SER A 269 -2.00 -9.90 -6.38
N ARG A 270 -1.44 -9.79 -5.18
CA ARG A 270 -1.60 -10.79 -4.11
C ARG A 270 -3.05 -10.94 -3.65
N TYR A 271 -3.76 -9.84 -3.56
CA TYR A 271 -5.17 -9.81 -3.12
C TYR A 271 -6.16 -9.86 -4.29
N ASN A 272 -5.67 -9.81 -5.53
CA ASN A 272 -6.46 -9.71 -6.77
C ASN A 272 -7.46 -8.55 -6.74
N ILE A 273 -7.03 -7.40 -6.22
CA ILE A 273 -7.83 -6.19 -6.06
C ILE A 273 -7.19 -5.08 -6.88
N TYR A 274 -7.97 -4.39 -7.73
CA TYR A 274 -7.52 -3.21 -8.48
C TYR A 274 -6.30 -3.48 -9.40
N VAL A 275 -6.17 -4.70 -9.95
CA VAL A 275 -4.95 -5.14 -10.65
C VAL A 275 -4.76 -4.40 -11.98
N LYS A 276 -5.83 -4.22 -12.77
CA LYS A 276 -5.74 -3.60 -14.10
C LYS A 276 -5.42 -2.12 -14.02
N GLU A 277 -6.17 -1.37 -13.22
CA GLU A 277 -6.03 0.06 -13.04
C GLU A 277 -4.70 0.38 -12.32
N GLY A 278 -4.35 -0.44 -11.32
CA GLY A 278 -3.11 -0.30 -10.58
C GLY A 278 -1.88 -0.47 -11.47
N ALA A 279 -1.82 -1.53 -12.26
CA ALA A 279 -0.73 -1.78 -13.20
C ALA A 279 -0.65 -0.70 -14.30
N SER A 280 -1.79 -0.15 -14.72
CA SER A 280 -1.84 0.91 -15.74
C SER A 280 -1.40 2.29 -15.20
N THR A 281 -1.45 2.50 -13.88
CA THR A 281 -1.04 3.74 -13.22
C THR A 281 0.48 3.79 -12.98
N THR A 282 1.13 2.66 -12.97
CA THR A 282 2.58 2.52 -12.71
C THR A 282 3.42 2.65 -13.95
#